data_4df4076bed41d3c37ff9fd1e824c856d
#
_entry.id   4df4076bed41d3c37ff9fd1e824c856d
#
_cell.length_a   1.000
_cell.length_b   1.000
_cell.length_c   1.000
_cell.angle_alpha   90.00
_cell.angle_beta   90.00
_cell.angle_gamma   90.00
#
_symmetry.space_group_name_H-M   'P 1'
#
loop_
_entity.id
_entity.type
_entity.pdbx_description
1 polymer ?
#
loop_
_entity_poly.entity_id
_entity_poly.type
_entity_poly.pdbx_seq_one_letter_code
_entity_poly.pdbx_strand_id
1 'polypeptide(L)'
;LLDWGTLCCDGSVTVEDGKETHIGDPTETAIVYASYKAGSAKEALNEEYPRIAELPFDSDRKLMTTVNRIDGKLVAIVKGAFDVMATRCVKGDIEAARAANDAMSADALRVLAVGYKEIEKVSEEPTSEELESGLTFMGLVGMIDPPRPEAKAAVEVCRKAGIKPVMITGDHVVTASAIAKELGILLEGDKAITGAQLDAMSDEELDGEV
;
A
#
# COMPACT_ATOMS: atom_id res chain seq x y z
N LEU A 1 15.42 2.24 -0.62
CA LEU A 1 14.08 1.84 -0.22
C LEU A 1 13.26 1.37 -1.42
N LEU A 2 13.06 2.21 -2.45
CA LEU A 2 12.26 1.85 -3.63
C LEU A 2 12.83 0.63 -4.36
N ASP A 3 14.13 0.58 -4.58
CA ASP A 3 14.79 -0.52 -5.28
C ASP A 3 14.59 -1.87 -4.55
N TRP A 4 14.78 -1.87 -3.23
CA TRP A 4 14.58 -3.09 -2.44
C TRP A 4 13.10 -3.44 -2.29
N GLY A 5 12.22 -2.43 -2.20
CA GLY A 5 10.78 -2.65 -2.31
C GLY A 5 10.38 -3.28 -3.64
N THR A 6 11.02 -2.86 -4.74
CA THR A 6 10.82 -3.41 -6.10
C THR A 6 11.32 -4.85 -6.21
N LEU A 7 12.48 -5.19 -5.63
CA LEU A 7 12.98 -6.57 -5.57
C LEU A 7 11.99 -7.51 -4.86
N CYS A 8 11.21 -6.98 -3.90
CA CYS A 8 10.17 -7.70 -3.18
C CYS A 8 8.77 -7.50 -3.82
N CYS A 9 8.70 -7.43 -5.16
CA CYS A 9 7.45 -7.36 -5.92
C CYS A 9 7.46 -8.42 -7.03
N ASP A 10 6.28 -8.95 -7.38
CA ASP A 10 6.09 -9.84 -8.53
C ASP A 10 5.61 -9.05 -9.75
N GLY A 11 4.85 -7.97 -9.53
CA GLY A 11 4.39 -7.09 -10.58
C GLY A 11 5.52 -6.47 -11.42
N SER A 12 5.23 -6.13 -12.65
CA SER A 12 6.16 -5.48 -13.58
C SER A 12 5.54 -4.26 -14.24
N VAL A 13 6.40 -3.31 -14.65
CA VAL A 13 6.02 -2.11 -15.38
C VAL A 13 6.98 -1.93 -16.54
N THR A 14 6.44 -1.85 -17.75
CA THR A 14 7.21 -1.51 -18.95
C THR A 14 6.73 -0.18 -19.50
N VAL A 15 7.66 0.62 -20.02
CA VAL A 15 7.37 1.92 -20.64
C VAL A 15 7.96 1.92 -22.04
N GLU A 16 7.09 1.86 -23.07
CA GLU A 16 7.47 1.87 -24.47
C GLU A 16 6.77 3.04 -25.16
N ASP A 17 7.51 3.86 -25.86
CA ASP A 17 7.00 5.06 -26.58
C ASP A 17 6.13 5.98 -25.70
N GLY A 18 6.46 6.08 -24.40
CA GLY A 18 5.71 6.87 -23.44
C GLY A 18 4.39 6.24 -22.97
N LYS A 19 4.12 5.00 -23.39
CA LYS A 19 2.96 4.22 -22.92
C LYS A 19 3.40 3.25 -21.82
N GLU A 20 2.72 3.33 -20.69
CA GLU A 20 2.95 2.47 -19.55
C GLU A 20 2.08 1.20 -19.64
N THR A 21 2.68 0.05 -19.34
CA THR A 21 1.98 -1.22 -19.22
C THR A 21 2.30 -1.82 -17.86
N HIS A 22 1.28 -2.02 -17.05
CA HIS A 22 1.35 -2.56 -15.70
C HIS A 22 0.81 -4.00 -15.69
N ILE A 23 1.59 -4.95 -15.16
CA ILE A 23 1.20 -6.36 -15.02
C ILE A 23 1.38 -6.78 -13.57
N GLY A 24 0.33 -7.28 -12.94
CA GLY A 24 0.31 -7.73 -11.55
C GLY A 24 -0.55 -6.86 -10.64
N ASP A 25 -0.35 -6.99 -9.33
CA ASP A 25 -1.08 -6.23 -8.32
C ASP A 25 -0.78 -4.73 -8.42
N PRO A 26 -1.81 -3.84 -8.44
CA PRO A 26 -1.61 -2.40 -8.53
C PRO A 26 -0.74 -1.81 -7.41
N THR A 27 -0.78 -2.38 -6.22
CA THR A 27 0.04 -1.96 -5.08
C THR A 27 1.54 -2.21 -5.36
N GLU A 28 1.85 -3.35 -5.99
CA GLU A 28 3.22 -3.69 -6.36
C GLU A 28 3.71 -2.87 -7.55
N THR A 29 2.88 -2.77 -8.59
CA THR A 29 3.26 -2.00 -9.79
C THR A 29 3.46 -0.52 -9.48
N ALA A 30 2.79 0.03 -8.48
CA ALA A 30 3.04 1.40 -8.00
C ALA A 30 4.46 1.57 -7.44
N ILE A 31 4.97 0.61 -6.66
CA ILE A 31 6.34 0.61 -6.13
C ILE A 31 7.34 0.47 -7.28
N VAL A 32 7.12 -0.49 -8.18
CA VAL A 32 7.96 -0.74 -9.35
C VAL A 32 8.05 0.50 -10.24
N TYR A 33 6.90 1.16 -10.47
CA TYR A 33 6.86 2.39 -11.27
C TYR A 33 7.57 3.55 -10.58
N ALA A 34 7.43 3.70 -9.27
CA ALA A 34 8.16 4.72 -8.52
C ALA A 34 9.67 4.51 -8.60
N SER A 35 10.16 3.26 -8.51
CA SER A 35 11.56 2.91 -8.71
C SER A 35 12.04 3.22 -10.14
N TYR A 36 11.25 2.85 -11.15
CA TYR A 36 11.52 3.19 -12.54
C TYR A 36 11.66 4.70 -12.75
N LYS A 37 10.74 5.49 -12.20
CA LYS A 37 10.81 6.97 -12.26
C LYS A 37 12.03 7.54 -11.53
N ALA A 38 12.53 6.86 -10.52
CA ALA A 38 13.77 7.20 -9.82
C ALA A 38 15.05 6.76 -10.56
N GLY A 39 14.90 6.06 -11.70
CA GLY A 39 16.01 5.64 -12.57
C GLY A 39 16.42 4.18 -12.44
N SER A 40 15.66 3.36 -11.67
CA SER A 40 15.96 1.95 -11.44
C SER A 40 14.86 1.06 -12.06
N ALA A 41 15.14 0.46 -13.21
CA ALA A 41 14.25 -0.50 -13.83
C ALA A 41 14.31 -1.86 -13.09
N LYS A 42 13.16 -2.52 -12.93
CA LYS A 42 13.07 -3.80 -12.20
C LYS A 42 13.92 -4.90 -12.84
N GLU A 43 13.96 -4.95 -14.16
CA GLU A 43 14.76 -5.92 -14.92
C GLU A 43 16.25 -5.79 -14.58
N ALA A 44 16.78 -4.57 -14.59
CA ALA A 44 18.17 -4.29 -14.23
C ALA A 44 18.46 -4.65 -12.76
N LEU A 45 17.52 -4.32 -11.85
CA LEU A 45 17.65 -4.68 -10.43
C LEU A 45 17.68 -6.22 -10.24
N ASN A 46 16.86 -6.97 -10.98
CA ASN A 46 16.83 -8.42 -10.88
C ASN A 46 18.08 -9.09 -11.47
N GLU A 47 18.69 -8.50 -12.50
CA GLU A 47 19.97 -8.95 -13.05
C GLU A 47 21.13 -8.71 -12.07
N GLU A 48 21.14 -7.52 -11.44
CA GLU A 48 22.19 -7.16 -10.48
C GLU A 48 22.02 -7.87 -9.14
N TYR A 49 20.78 -8.04 -8.68
CA TYR A 49 20.43 -8.62 -7.37
C TYR A 49 19.45 -9.80 -7.52
N PRO A 50 19.92 -10.95 -8.06
CA PRO A 50 19.04 -12.06 -8.38
C PRO A 50 18.29 -12.60 -7.16
N ARG A 51 16.98 -12.87 -7.34
CA ARG A 51 16.14 -13.53 -6.36
C ARG A 51 16.53 -15.00 -6.24
N ILE A 52 16.79 -15.46 -5.04
CA ILE A 52 17.21 -16.82 -4.69
C ILE A 52 16.07 -17.66 -4.13
N ALA A 53 15.21 -17.03 -3.32
CA ALA A 53 14.03 -17.66 -2.71
C ALA A 53 12.97 -16.62 -2.42
N GLU A 54 11.77 -17.08 -2.09
CA GLU A 54 10.66 -16.20 -1.72
C GLU A 54 9.68 -16.89 -0.75
N LEU A 55 8.96 -16.07 -0.01
CA LEU A 55 7.69 -16.39 0.62
C LEU A 55 6.65 -15.46 -0.01
N PRO A 56 5.73 -15.98 -0.84
CA PRO A 56 4.70 -15.18 -1.47
C PRO A 56 3.85 -14.42 -0.46
N PHE A 57 3.16 -13.38 -0.91
CA PHE A 57 2.23 -12.64 -0.05
C PHE A 57 1.17 -13.58 0.51
N ASP A 58 0.93 -13.45 1.79
CA ASP A 58 -0.11 -14.18 2.50
C ASP A 58 -0.95 -13.20 3.33
N SER A 59 -2.28 -13.27 3.19
CA SER A 59 -3.23 -12.33 3.79
C SER A 59 -3.29 -12.43 5.33
N ASP A 60 -3.05 -13.61 5.88
CA ASP A 60 -3.07 -13.83 7.34
C ASP A 60 -1.79 -13.26 7.95
N ARG A 61 -0.67 -13.45 7.25
CA ARG A 61 0.65 -12.92 7.60
C ARG A 61 0.80 -11.45 7.27
N LYS A 62 0.07 -10.95 6.25
CA LYS A 62 0.15 -9.59 5.68
C LYS A 62 1.55 -9.18 5.23
N LEU A 63 2.40 -10.12 4.93
CA LEU A 63 3.80 -9.94 4.53
C LEU A 63 4.10 -10.74 3.26
N MET A 64 5.07 -10.24 2.50
CA MET A 64 5.78 -10.92 1.42
C MET A 64 7.26 -10.79 1.67
N THR A 65 8.03 -11.83 1.33
CA THR A 65 9.48 -11.84 1.51
C THR A 65 10.17 -12.38 0.27
N THR A 66 11.23 -11.72 -0.14
CA THR A 66 12.16 -12.26 -1.13
C THR A 66 13.56 -12.35 -0.54
N VAL A 67 14.33 -13.35 -0.95
CA VAL A 67 15.76 -13.46 -0.63
C VAL A 67 16.53 -13.15 -1.89
N ASN A 68 17.32 -12.11 -1.85
CA ASN A 68 18.12 -11.66 -2.99
C ASN A 68 19.61 -11.74 -2.66
N ARG A 69 20.45 -11.93 -3.69
CA ARG A 69 21.91 -11.83 -3.54
C ARG A 69 22.31 -10.38 -3.79
N ILE A 70 22.69 -9.67 -2.73
CA ILE A 70 23.08 -8.26 -2.76
C ILE A 70 24.53 -8.16 -2.27
N ASP A 71 25.43 -7.63 -3.10
CA ASP A 71 26.86 -7.47 -2.80
C ASP A 71 27.51 -8.77 -2.26
N GLY A 72 27.13 -9.91 -2.84
CA GLY A 72 27.66 -11.23 -2.46
C GLY A 72 27.02 -11.84 -1.22
N LYS A 73 26.16 -11.13 -0.50
CA LYS A 73 25.42 -11.60 0.68
C LYS A 73 23.99 -12.02 0.32
N LEU A 74 23.41 -12.88 1.12
CA LEU A 74 21.98 -13.17 1.06
C LEU A 74 21.23 -12.18 1.97
N VAL A 75 20.27 -11.50 1.37
CA VAL A 75 19.43 -10.51 2.09
C VAL A 75 17.96 -10.90 1.93
N ALA A 76 17.30 -11.14 3.05
CA ALA A 76 15.85 -11.26 3.09
C ALA A 76 15.27 -9.84 3.12
N ILE A 77 14.46 -9.50 2.11
CA ILE A 77 13.71 -8.25 2.01
C ILE A 77 12.25 -8.59 2.30
N VAL A 78 11.66 -7.90 3.24
CA VAL A 78 10.29 -8.12 3.69
C VAL A 78 9.46 -6.86 3.42
N LYS A 79 8.30 -7.03 2.80
CA LYS A 79 7.36 -5.96 2.50
C LYS A 79 5.99 -6.33 3.05
N GLY A 80 5.27 -5.39 3.64
CA GLY A 80 3.90 -5.59 4.06
C GLY A 80 3.34 -4.56 5.03
N ALA A 81 2.33 -4.94 5.79
CA ALA A 81 1.62 -4.06 6.69
C ALA A 81 2.52 -3.57 7.84
N PHE A 82 2.48 -2.26 8.11
CA PHE A 82 3.35 -1.64 9.13
C PHE A 82 3.10 -2.19 10.53
N ASP A 83 1.85 -2.46 10.91
CA ASP A 83 1.48 -3.02 12.22
C ASP A 83 2.19 -4.35 12.50
N VAL A 84 2.27 -5.22 11.51
CA VAL A 84 2.98 -6.49 11.59
C VAL A 84 4.48 -6.28 11.52
N MET A 85 4.98 -5.49 10.55
CA MET A 85 6.40 -5.21 10.38
C MET A 85 7.04 -4.63 11.64
N ALA A 86 6.36 -3.72 12.33
CA ALA A 86 6.83 -3.08 13.56
C ALA A 86 7.13 -4.10 14.67
N THR A 87 6.38 -5.20 14.74
CA THR A 87 6.61 -6.28 15.74
C THR A 87 7.77 -7.21 15.35
N ARG A 88 8.19 -7.21 14.10
CA ARG A 88 9.24 -8.07 13.53
C ARG A 88 10.60 -7.39 13.48
N CYS A 89 10.63 -6.05 13.60
CA CYS A 89 11.84 -5.26 13.56
C CYS A 89 12.50 -5.13 14.94
N VAL A 90 13.81 -5.30 14.96
CA VAL A 90 14.67 -5.13 16.16
C VAL A 90 15.60 -3.94 16.03
N LYS A 91 15.68 -3.33 14.83
CA LYS A 91 16.48 -2.14 14.53
C LYS A 91 15.66 -1.16 13.69
N GLY A 92 15.95 0.14 13.83
CA GLY A 92 15.27 1.24 13.16
C GLY A 92 14.42 2.05 14.13
N ASP A 93 14.02 3.24 13.70
CA ASP A 93 13.17 4.14 14.50
C ASP A 93 11.69 3.82 14.24
N ILE A 94 11.17 2.84 14.98
CA ILE A 94 9.78 2.36 14.85
C ILE A 94 8.78 3.42 15.36
N GLU A 95 9.15 4.24 16.35
CA GLU A 95 8.25 5.28 16.86
C GLU A 95 8.08 6.42 15.84
N ALA A 96 9.16 6.88 15.22
CA ALA A 96 9.06 7.84 14.13
C ALA A 96 8.30 7.26 12.93
N ALA A 97 8.53 5.97 12.61
CA ALA A 97 7.80 5.28 11.55
C ALA A 97 6.30 5.19 11.84
N ARG A 98 5.91 4.94 13.09
CA ARG A 98 4.51 4.92 13.52
C ARG A 98 3.84 6.27 13.29
N ALA A 99 4.47 7.34 13.73
CA ALA A 99 3.95 8.69 13.52
C ALA A 99 3.80 9.03 12.03
N ALA A 100 4.77 8.62 11.20
CA ALA A 100 4.71 8.80 9.74
C ALA A 100 3.60 7.96 9.10
N ASN A 101 3.45 6.69 9.53
CA ASN A 101 2.36 5.81 9.07
C ASN A 101 0.98 6.42 9.39
N ASP A 102 0.81 6.94 10.61
CA ASP A 102 -0.46 7.53 11.03
C ASP A 102 -0.77 8.81 10.22
N ALA A 103 0.25 9.65 9.98
CA ALA A 103 0.09 10.84 9.15
C ALA A 103 -0.26 10.48 7.69
N MET A 104 0.45 9.54 7.07
CA MET A 104 0.16 9.06 5.71
C MET A 104 -1.24 8.44 5.61
N SER A 105 -1.64 7.66 6.63
CA SER A 105 -2.97 7.04 6.67
C SER A 105 -4.08 8.07 6.83
N ALA A 106 -3.83 9.15 7.59
CA ALA A 106 -4.78 10.27 7.71
C ALA A 106 -4.98 11.01 6.37
N ASP A 107 -3.95 11.01 5.51
CA ASP A 107 -4.01 11.54 4.14
C ASP A 107 -4.53 10.49 3.13
N ALA A 108 -5.18 9.43 3.59
CA ALA A 108 -5.76 8.35 2.78
C ALA A 108 -4.74 7.52 1.97
N LEU A 109 -3.46 7.57 2.31
CA LEU A 109 -2.49 6.69 1.66
C LEU A 109 -2.59 5.26 2.19
N ARG A 110 -2.49 4.29 1.29
CA ARG A 110 -2.16 2.92 1.65
C ARG A 110 -0.67 2.87 1.96
N VAL A 111 -0.32 2.47 3.17
CA VAL A 111 1.08 2.44 3.62
C VAL A 111 1.59 1.01 3.68
N LEU A 112 2.74 0.76 3.08
CA LEU A 112 3.51 -0.46 3.23
C LEU A 112 4.85 -0.16 3.88
N ALA A 113 5.28 -1.06 4.74
CA ALA A 113 6.60 -1.06 5.34
C ALA A 113 7.55 -1.97 4.57
N VAL A 114 8.81 -1.59 4.52
CA VAL A 114 9.91 -2.42 4.02
C VAL A 114 10.92 -2.60 5.13
N GLY A 115 11.32 -3.83 5.36
CA GLY A 115 12.37 -4.21 6.28
C GLY A 115 13.30 -5.25 5.65
N TYR A 116 14.43 -5.51 6.26
CA TYR A 116 15.39 -6.48 5.75
C TYR A 116 16.25 -7.09 6.84
N LYS A 117 16.91 -8.18 6.52
CA LYS A 117 18.04 -8.71 7.27
C LYS A 117 19.02 -9.47 6.38
N GLU A 118 20.29 -9.45 6.75
CA GLU A 118 21.29 -10.35 6.17
C GLU A 118 21.13 -11.75 6.77
N ILE A 119 21.25 -12.79 5.93
CA ILE A 119 21.19 -14.19 6.36
C ILE A 119 22.41 -14.93 5.82
N GLU A 120 22.88 -15.95 6.51
CA GLU A 120 24.05 -16.74 6.08
C GLU A 120 23.65 -17.78 5.04
N LYS A 121 22.46 -18.33 5.17
CA LYS A 121 21.91 -19.37 4.28
C LYS A 121 20.40 -19.26 4.21
N VAL A 122 19.82 -19.81 3.16
CA VAL A 122 18.39 -20.03 3.02
C VAL A 122 18.13 -21.54 2.99
N SER A 123 17.11 -22.00 3.69
CA SER A 123 16.67 -23.40 3.67
C SER A 123 15.99 -23.74 2.34
N GLU A 124 15.87 -25.03 2.00
CA GLU A 124 15.12 -25.47 0.81
C GLU A 124 13.63 -25.08 0.89
N GLU A 125 13.07 -25.09 2.11
CA GLU A 125 11.71 -24.66 2.42
C GLU A 125 11.78 -23.53 3.46
N PRO A 126 11.99 -22.27 3.05
CA PRO A 126 12.11 -21.16 3.98
C PRO A 126 10.79 -20.88 4.70
N THR A 127 10.88 -20.57 5.99
CA THR A 127 9.71 -20.25 6.80
C THR A 127 9.63 -18.77 7.17
N SER A 128 8.43 -18.29 7.49
CA SER A 128 8.21 -16.93 7.99
C SER A 128 9.02 -16.66 9.27
N GLU A 129 9.09 -17.62 10.18
CA GLU A 129 9.86 -17.49 11.42
C GLU A 129 11.36 -17.29 11.14
N GLU A 130 11.88 -17.98 10.12
CA GLU A 130 13.27 -17.88 9.68
C GLU A 130 13.55 -16.53 8.99
N LEU A 131 12.68 -16.06 8.10
CA LEU A 131 12.96 -14.91 7.24
C LEU A 131 12.37 -13.58 7.75
N GLU A 132 11.26 -13.61 8.48
CA GLU A 132 10.47 -12.43 8.83
C GLU A 132 10.62 -12.02 10.30
N SER A 133 11.70 -12.41 10.98
CA SER A 133 12.00 -12.03 12.36
C SER A 133 13.38 -11.40 12.50
N GLY A 134 13.57 -10.51 13.48
CA GLY A 134 14.85 -9.86 13.73
C GLY A 134 15.25 -8.87 12.62
N LEU A 135 14.26 -8.22 12.00
CA LEU A 135 14.45 -7.32 10.86
C LEU A 135 15.05 -5.97 11.25
N THR A 136 15.70 -5.34 10.30
CA THR A 136 16.02 -3.92 10.32
C THR A 136 14.95 -3.17 9.52
N PHE A 137 14.26 -2.24 10.15
CA PHE A 137 13.29 -1.39 9.46
C PHE A 137 14.01 -0.46 8.47
N MET A 138 13.52 -0.42 7.23
CA MET A 138 14.12 0.42 6.17
C MET A 138 13.30 1.69 5.92
N GLY A 139 11.97 1.59 5.93
CA GLY A 139 11.10 2.74 5.67
C GLY A 139 9.69 2.35 5.29
N LEU A 140 8.90 3.38 4.99
CA LEU A 140 7.52 3.29 4.53
C LEU A 140 7.40 3.74 3.08
N VAL A 141 6.46 3.13 2.37
CA VAL A 141 6.01 3.57 1.05
C VAL A 141 4.52 3.82 1.14
N GLY A 142 4.12 5.09 0.97
CA GLY A 142 2.72 5.50 0.88
C GLY A 142 2.29 5.58 -0.58
N MET A 143 1.13 5.06 -0.90
CA MET A 143 0.53 5.11 -2.21
C MET A 143 -0.95 5.47 -2.12
N ILE A 144 -1.45 6.12 -3.15
CA ILE A 144 -2.85 6.51 -3.26
C ILE A 144 -3.35 6.12 -4.65
N ASP A 145 -4.59 5.64 -4.73
CA ASP A 145 -5.35 5.56 -5.95
C ASP A 145 -6.21 6.85 -6.05
N PRO A 146 -5.77 7.87 -6.78
CA PRO A 146 -6.46 9.14 -6.81
C PRO A 146 -7.81 8.98 -7.50
N PRO A 147 -8.84 9.70 -7.08
CA PRO A 147 -10.11 9.72 -7.78
C PRO A 147 -9.91 10.23 -9.21
N ARG A 148 -10.70 9.69 -10.14
CA ARG A 148 -10.64 10.12 -11.54
C ARG A 148 -10.93 11.62 -11.65
N PRO A 149 -10.16 12.38 -12.45
CA PRO A 149 -10.37 13.83 -12.60
C PRO A 149 -11.82 14.21 -12.97
N GLU A 150 -12.48 13.36 -13.78
CA GLU A 150 -13.86 13.57 -14.23
C GLU A 150 -14.88 13.41 -13.10
N ALA A 151 -14.56 12.64 -12.05
CA ALA A 151 -15.48 12.36 -10.96
C ALA A 151 -15.85 13.63 -10.18
N LYS A 152 -14.89 14.50 -9.92
CA LYS A 152 -15.14 15.78 -9.25
C LYS A 152 -16.08 16.68 -10.04
N ALA A 153 -15.86 16.80 -11.35
CA ALA A 153 -16.72 17.58 -12.23
C ALA A 153 -18.15 17.00 -12.29
N ALA A 154 -18.28 15.66 -12.33
CA ALA A 154 -19.57 14.98 -12.32
C ALA A 154 -20.34 15.22 -11.01
N VAL A 155 -19.66 15.16 -9.87
CA VAL A 155 -20.22 15.48 -8.55
C VAL A 155 -20.77 16.91 -8.50
N GLU A 156 -20.01 17.87 -9.03
CA GLU A 156 -20.46 19.27 -9.10
C GLU A 156 -21.71 19.43 -9.98
N VAL A 157 -21.81 18.73 -11.11
CA VAL A 157 -23.00 18.74 -11.98
C VAL A 157 -24.18 18.15 -11.28
N CYS A 158 -24.05 17.02 -10.59
CA CYS A 158 -25.11 16.41 -9.78
C CYS A 158 -25.65 17.40 -8.74
N ARG A 159 -24.76 18.05 -8.00
CA ARG A 159 -25.16 19.02 -6.97
C ARG A 159 -25.91 20.23 -7.56
N LYS A 160 -25.44 20.77 -8.68
CA LYS A 160 -26.14 21.86 -9.38
C LYS A 160 -27.53 21.45 -9.87
N ALA A 161 -27.73 20.18 -10.15
CA ALA A 161 -29.03 19.61 -10.53
C ALA A 161 -29.92 19.24 -9.32
N GLY A 162 -29.46 19.50 -8.09
CA GLY A 162 -30.18 19.13 -6.87
C GLY A 162 -30.09 17.63 -6.53
N ILE A 163 -29.15 16.89 -7.16
CA ILE A 163 -28.90 15.48 -6.87
C ILE A 163 -27.82 15.39 -5.79
N LYS A 164 -28.10 14.69 -4.69
CA LYS A 164 -27.13 14.41 -3.62
C LYS A 164 -26.31 13.17 -3.98
N PRO A 165 -25.02 13.30 -4.32
CA PRO A 165 -24.16 12.12 -4.57
C PRO A 165 -23.83 11.43 -3.24
N VAL A 166 -23.86 10.11 -3.22
CA VAL A 166 -23.50 9.27 -2.08
C VAL A 166 -22.36 8.35 -2.47
N MET A 167 -21.33 8.26 -1.64
CA MET A 167 -20.21 7.35 -1.82
C MET A 167 -20.43 6.06 -1.05
N ILE A 168 -20.38 4.93 -1.76
CA ILE A 168 -20.45 3.59 -1.18
C ILE A 168 -19.17 2.85 -1.59
N THR A 169 -18.40 2.37 -0.60
CA THR A 169 -17.11 1.72 -0.83
C THR A 169 -16.83 0.67 0.23
N GLY A 170 -15.99 -0.31 -0.09
CA GLY A 170 -15.42 -1.25 0.87
C GLY A 170 -14.18 -0.73 1.60
N ASP A 171 -13.72 0.48 1.30
CA ASP A 171 -12.54 1.07 1.94
C ASP A 171 -12.81 1.43 3.41
N HIS A 172 -11.72 1.58 4.16
CA HIS A 172 -11.81 2.08 5.53
C HIS A 172 -12.40 3.49 5.56
N VAL A 173 -13.27 3.78 6.55
CA VAL A 173 -14.04 5.04 6.64
C VAL A 173 -13.15 6.30 6.60
N VAL A 174 -11.94 6.25 7.13
CA VAL A 174 -11.00 7.39 7.10
C VAL A 174 -10.55 7.68 5.67
N THR A 175 -10.14 6.65 4.91
CA THR A 175 -9.74 6.75 3.51
C THR A 175 -10.90 7.24 2.64
N ALA A 176 -12.07 6.61 2.79
CA ALA A 176 -13.28 6.97 2.06
C ALA A 176 -13.69 8.43 2.33
N SER A 177 -13.61 8.88 3.58
CA SER A 177 -13.96 10.26 3.95
C SER A 177 -13.00 11.28 3.35
N ALA A 178 -11.69 10.98 3.28
CA ALA A 178 -10.72 11.86 2.65
C ALA A 178 -11.00 12.03 1.15
N ILE A 179 -11.23 10.92 0.43
CA ILE A 179 -11.59 10.92 -0.99
C ILE A 179 -12.94 11.63 -1.21
N ALA A 180 -13.95 11.36 -0.38
CA ALA A 180 -15.26 12.00 -0.49
C ALA A 180 -15.20 13.52 -0.29
N LYS A 181 -14.34 14.02 0.63
CA LYS A 181 -14.05 15.45 0.81
C LYS A 181 -13.39 16.06 -0.43
N GLU A 182 -12.38 15.41 -0.97
CA GLU A 182 -11.68 15.86 -2.18
C GLU A 182 -12.61 15.98 -3.38
N LEU A 183 -13.52 15.00 -3.55
CA LEU A 183 -14.53 14.99 -4.60
C LEU A 183 -15.68 15.99 -4.34
N GLY A 184 -15.83 16.54 -3.15
CA GLY A 184 -16.95 17.35 -2.77
C GLY A 184 -18.25 16.57 -2.51
N ILE A 185 -18.15 15.26 -2.26
CA ILE A 185 -19.28 14.41 -1.84
C ILE A 185 -19.57 14.64 -0.35
N LEU A 186 -18.54 14.64 0.50
CA LEU A 186 -18.63 14.89 1.94
C LEU A 186 -18.33 16.37 2.23
N LEU A 187 -19.31 17.14 2.59
CA LEU A 187 -19.17 18.55 2.98
C LEU A 187 -19.14 18.72 4.50
N GLU A 188 -18.93 19.96 4.94
CA GLU A 188 -18.99 20.31 6.36
C GLU A 188 -20.42 20.08 6.88
N GLY A 189 -20.55 19.26 7.93
CA GLY A 189 -21.82 18.85 8.50
C GLY A 189 -22.39 17.53 7.98
N ASP A 190 -21.86 17.01 6.84
CA ASP A 190 -22.25 15.69 6.35
C ASP A 190 -21.63 14.57 7.20
N LYS A 191 -22.25 13.39 7.17
CA LYS A 191 -21.81 12.23 7.94
C LYS A 191 -21.22 11.15 7.04
N ALA A 192 -20.22 10.46 7.56
CA ALA A 192 -19.71 9.20 7.03
C ALA A 192 -19.99 8.09 8.05
N ILE A 193 -20.67 7.04 7.63
CA ILE A 193 -21.05 5.92 8.50
C ILE A 193 -20.44 4.62 7.98
N THR A 194 -20.14 3.70 8.87
CA THR A 194 -19.70 2.34 8.52
C THR A 194 -20.89 1.44 8.24
N GLY A 195 -20.65 0.30 7.51
CA GLY A 195 -21.70 -0.69 7.29
C GLY A 195 -22.33 -1.20 8.60
N ALA A 196 -21.53 -1.43 9.64
CA ALA A 196 -22.03 -1.84 10.96
C ALA A 196 -22.94 -0.78 11.63
N GLN A 197 -22.65 0.51 11.42
CA GLN A 197 -23.52 1.59 11.89
C GLN A 197 -24.80 1.66 11.08
N LEU A 198 -24.70 1.49 9.74
CA LEU A 198 -25.86 1.44 8.85
C LEU A 198 -26.80 0.26 9.21
N ASP A 199 -26.25 -0.93 9.45
CA ASP A 199 -27.02 -2.13 9.83
C ASP A 199 -27.75 -1.98 11.17
N ALA A 200 -27.27 -1.09 12.04
CA ALA A 200 -27.86 -0.82 13.35
C ALA A 200 -28.92 0.31 13.32
N MET A 201 -29.04 1.05 12.21
CA MET A 201 -29.98 2.16 12.06
C MET A 201 -31.37 1.63 11.69
N SER A 202 -32.41 2.32 12.20
CA SER A 202 -33.78 2.14 11.72
C SER A 202 -34.02 2.91 10.41
N ASP A 203 -35.05 2.52 9.65
CA ASP A 203 -35.42 3.22 8.41
C ASP A 203 -35.72 4.72 8.67
N GLU A 204 -36.33 5.03 9.83
CA GLU A 204 -36.65 6.43 10.21
C GLU A 204 -35.35 7.25 10.49
N GLU A 205 -34.34 6.63 11.10
CA GLU A 205 -33.05 7.27 11.34
C GLU A 205 -32.30 7.46 10.01
N LEU A 206 -32.34 6.47 9.13
CA LEU A 206 -31.70 6.57 7.81
C LEU A 206 -32.34 7.68 6.96
N ASP A 207 -33.67 7.77 6.93
CA ASP A 207 -34.38 8.83 6.21
C ASP A 207 -34.04 10.24 6.72
N GLY A 208 -33.69 10.38 8.01
CA GLY A 208 -33.21 11.62 8.59
C GLY A 208 -31.78 12.00 8.25
N GLU A 209 -30.96 11.04 7.80
CA GLU A 209 -29.55 11.26 7.45
C GLU A 209 -29.32 11.46 5.93
N VAL A 210 -30.27 11.06 5.09
CA VAL A 210 -30.24 11.19 3.62
C VAL A 210 -30.87 12.50 3.19
#